data_3a6332ddfb5e680e4c0315c07099a4e7
#
_entry.id   3a6332ddfb5e680e4c0315c07099a4e7
#
_cell.length_a   1.000
_cell.length_b   1.000
_cell.length_c   1.000
_cell.angle_alpha   90.00
_cell.angle_beta   90.00
_cell.angle_gamma   90.00
#
_symmetry.space_group_name_H-M   'P 1'
#
loop_
_entity.id
_entity.type
_entity.pdbx_description
1 polymer ?
#
loop_
_entity_poly.entity_id
_entity_poly.type
_entity_poly.pdbx_seq_one_letter_code
_entity_poly.pdbx_strand_id
1 'polypeptide(L)'
;MKKISLTLCVLLCSAITVAQNRKLPIDTTITTQHNVTINGTSFGYTATTGTQPVWDEMGEPTASLHYTYYTRNNVKNRAERPLLISFNGGPGSGSVWMHLAYTGPRTLKIDDEGYPVQPYGVKENPFSVLDVTDIVYVNPANTGYSRTIPEKGEKVDRDKFFGINADIKYLAEWLNTFVTRNNRWRSPKYIIGESYGGTRVMGLSLALQNQQWMYLNGVIMVSPADYKVIRVGGPVSSALNLPYYTAAAWHHKALPSDLQSKDLLEVLPESEAYTINTLIPAIAKGGFISDAERNSVAKKMAQYSGLKEKDILDHNLDVPTRFFWKNLLKEKGGYTVGRLDSRYLGMDKQLSGNSPDYNSEITSWLHSFTPAINYYLQEELNFKTDIKYNMFGPVHPWNNEDDETRDNLRQAMSQNPYLNVLVQSGYYDGATTYFNAKYTMWQVDPSGRMKDRFEFKGYRSGHMMYLRREDLQKANDDIRSFILRTTTKGKSAKY
;
A
#
# COMPACT_ATOMS: atom_id res chain seq x y z
N MET A 1 42.77 75.12 -19.93
CA MET A 1 42.71 73.68 -19.86
C MET A 1 41.85 73.26 -18.66
N LYS A 2 40.58 72.88 -18.92
CA LYS A 2 39.62 72.48 -17.88
C LYS A 2 39.73 70.97 -17.69
N LYS A 3 40.04 70.53 -16.49
CA LYS A 3 40.01 69.13 -16.11
C LYS A 3 38.53 68.72 -15.81
N ILE A 4 38.03 67.77 -16.55
CA ILE A 4 36.71 67.17 -16.30
C ILE A 4 37.00 65.93 -15.41
N SER A 5 36.50 65.95 -14.16
CA SER A 5 36.48 64.84 -13.26
C SER A 5 35.23 63.96 -13.56
N LEU A 6 35.45 62.71 -13.96
CA LEU A 6 34.41 61.75 -14.22
C LEU A 6 34.19 60.95 -12.91
N THR A 7 33.05 61.19 -12.23
CA THR A 7 32.66 60.46 -11.04
C THR A 7 31.89 59.23 -11.46
N LEU A 8 32.49 58.04 -11.25
CA LEU A 8 31.89 56.76 -11.54
C LEU A 8 30.98 56.31 -10.36
N CYS A 9 29.66 56.42 -10.52
CA CYS A 9 28.70 55.87 -9.59
C CYS A 9 28.59 54.38 -9.78
N VAL A 10 29.15 53.60 -8.87
CA VAL A 10 28.95 52.13 -8.78
C VAL A 10 27.62 51.92 -8.04
N LEU A 11 26.58 51.52 -8.79
CA LEU A 11 25.34 51.00 -8.22
C LEU A 11 25.62 49.58 -7.68
N LEU A 12 25.75 49.45 -6.37
CA LEU A 12 25.65 48.14 -5.70
C LEU A 12 24.19 47.69 -5.73
N CYS A 13 23.84 46.80 -6.66
CA CYS A 13 22.63 45.99 -6.54
C CYS A 13 22.83 44.96 -5.45
N SER A 14 22.42 45.25 -4.22
CA SER A 14 22.27 44.26 -3.17
C SER A 14 21.12 43.35 -3.54
N ALA A 15 21.43 42.18 -4.08
CA ALA A 15 20.48 41.08 -4.22
C ALA A 15 20.08 40.65 -2.79
N ILE A 16 18.89 41.07 -2.36
CA ILE A 16 18.27 40.56 -1.15
C ILE A 16 17.91 39.08 -1.47
N THR A 17 18.79 38.16 -1.10
CA THR A 17 18.45 36.76 -1.00
C THR A 17 17.45 36.61 0.13
N VAL A 18 16.16 36.67 -0.20
CA VAL A 18 15.11 36.24 0.73
C VAL A 18 15.37 34.79 0.99
N ALA A 19 15.78 34.43 2.21
CA ALA A 19 15.88 33.06 2.64
C ALA A 19 14.51 32.39 2.40
N GLN A 20 14.44 31.50 1.43
CA GLN A 20 13.20 30.88 1.02
C GLN A 20 12.69 30.08 2.21
N ASN A 21 11.54 30.48 2.73
CA ASN A 21 10.96 29.86 3.91
C ASN A 21 10.64 28.39 3.55
N ARG A 22 11.29 27.39 4.19
CA ARG A 22 11.08 25.96 3.93
C ARG A 22 9.69 25.48 4.40
N LYS A 23 8.66 26.28 4.18
CA LYS A 23 7.27 25.96 4.48
C LYS A 23 6.47 25.99 3.18
N LEU A 24 5.68 24.94 2.95
CA LEU A 24 4.70 24.96 1.87
C LEU A 24 3.51 25.85 2.27
N PRO A 25 2.86 26.48 1.29
CA PRO A 25 1.52 27.05 1.50
C PRO A 25 0.59 25.95 2.04
N ILE A 26 -0.27 26.34 2.98
CA ILE A 26 -1.21 25.39 3.62
C ILE A 26 -2.26 24.91 2.64
N ASP A 27 -2.66 25.77 1.69
CA ASP A 27 -3.68 25.52 0.68
C ASP A 27 -3.21 26.08 -0.65
N THR A 28 -2.82 25.22 -1.58
CA THR A 28 -2.33 25.63 -2.90
C THR A 28 -2.50 24.52 -3.92
N THR A 29 -2.61 24.88 -5.19
CA THR A 29 -2.68 23.92 -6.30
C THR A 29 -1.90 24.40 -7.51
N ILE A 30 -1.26 23.47 -8.19
CA ILE A 30 -0.64 23.65 -9.51
C ILE A 30 -1.27 22.64 -10.46
N THR A 31 -1.62 23.08 -11.65
CA THR A 31 -2.27 22.26 -12.65
C THR A 31 -1.44 22.19 -13.91
N THR A 32 -1.22 20.98 -14.42
CA THR A 32 -0.50 20.69 -15.67
C THR A 32 -1.33 19.81 -16.60
N GLN A 33 -1.08 19.91 -17.90
CA GLN A 33 -1.80 19.14 -18.94
C GLN A 33 -0.86 18.11 -19.55
N HIS A 34 -1.36 16.90 -19.71
CA HIS A 34 -0.59 15.76 -20.21
C HIS A 34 -1.42 14.87 -21.14
N ASN A 35 -0.74 13.96 -21.82
CA ASN A 35 -1.35 12.88 -22.59
C ASN A 35 -0.85 11.52 -22.09
N VAL A 36 -1.65 10.48 -22.29
CA VAL A 36 -1.31 9.10 -21.96
C VAL A 36 -2.00 8.16 -22.92
N THR A 37 -1.34 7.04 -23.25
CA THR A 37 -1.94 5.94 -23.99
C THR A 37 -2.15 4.75 -23.07
N ILE A 38 -3.43 4.42 -22.83
CA ILE A 38 -3.82 3.30 -21.97
C ILE A 38 -4.59 2.29 -22.83
N ASN A 39 -4.16 1.02 -22.78
CA ASN A 39 -4.76 -0.05 -23.58
C ASN A 39 -4.96 0.34 -25.05
N GLY A 40 -3.96 1.00 -25.64
CA GLY A 40 -3.97 1.43 -27.03
C GLY A 40 -4.82 2.68 -27.34
N THR A 41 -5.48 3.28 -26.34
CA THR A 41 -6.27 4.50 -26.51
C THR A 41 -5.56 5.70 -25.92
N SER A 42 -5.26 6.71 -26.76
CA SER A 42 -4.63 7.96 -26.34
C SER A 42 -5.67 8.99 -25.93
N PHE A 43 -5.45 9.69 -24.82
CA PHE A 43 -6.30 10.80 -24.35
C PHE A 43 -5.50 11.78 -23.48
N GLY A 44 -6.01 13.03 -23.42
CA GLY A 44 -5.48 14.05 -22.53
C GLY A 44 -5.97 13.90 -21.11
N TYR A 45 -5.14 14.27 -20.15
CA TYR A 45 -5.51 14.36 -18.74
C TYR A 45 -4.91 15.60 -18.08
N THR A 46 -5.55 16.01 -16.99
CA THR A 46 -5.09 17.09 -16.15
C THR A 46 -4.51 16.51 -14.86
N ALA A 47 -3.33 16.93 -14.47
CA ALA A 47 -2.73 16.66 -13.19
C ALA A 47 -2.80 17.92 -12.32
N THR A 48 -3.44 17.82 -11.15
CA THR A 48 -3.48 18.87 -10.12
C THR A 48 -2.72 18.37 -8.92
N THR A 49 -1.62 19.02 -8.56
CA THR A 49 -0.86 18.71 -7.36
C THR A 49 -0.82 19.91 -6.44
N GLY A 50 -0.83 19.68 -5.13
CA GLY A 50 -0.86 20.77 -4.17
C GLY A 50 -1.09 20.32 -2.75
N THR A 51 -1.49 21.26 -1.92
CA THR A 51 -1.80 21.05 -0.51
C THR A 51 -3.23 21.47 -0.23
N GLN A 52 -3.89 20.75 0.68
CA GLN A 52 -5.22 21.09 1.19
C GLN A 52 -5.21 20.91 2.71
N PRO A 53 -5.73 21.87 3.48
CA PRO A 53 -5.78 21.77 4.94
C PRO A 53 -6.74 20.71 5.44
N VAL A 54 -6.44 20.22 6.65
CA VAL A 54 -7.40 19.58 7.57
C VAL A 54 -7.83 20.67 8.54
N TRP A 55 -9.13 20.84 8.71
CA TRP A 55 -9.71 21.85 9.60
C TRP A 55 -10.11 21.25 10.95
N ASP A 56 -9.98 22.02 12.02
CA ASP A 56 -10.64 21.72 13.28
C ASP A 56 -12.09 22.24 13.30
N GLU A 57 -12.77 22.04 14.41
CA GLU A 57 -14.18 22.46 14.58
C GLU A 57 -14.36 24.00 14.58
N MET A 58 -13.27 24.74 14.81
CA MET A 58 -13.26 26.21 14.78
C MET A 58 -12.89 26.77 13.41
N GLY A 59 -12.55 25.89 12.44
CA GLY A 59 -12.12 26.28 11.10
C GLY A 59 -10.65 26.66 11.02
N GLU A 60 -9.81 26.30 12.01
CA GLU A 60 -8.38 26.53 11.98
C GLU A 60 -7.65 25.32 11.36
N PRO A 61 -6.60 25.55 10.55
CA PRO A 61 -5.89 24.45 9.89
C PRO A 61 -4.95 23.73 10.88
N THR A 62 -5.15 22.44 11.08
CA THR A 62 -4.34 21.58 11.97
C THR A 62 -3.29 20.77 11.23
N ALA A 63 -3.47 20.54 9.95
CA ALA A 63 -2.51 19.93 9.05
C ALA A 63 -2.71 20.44 7.62
N SER A 64 -1.67 20.30 6.80
CA SER A 64 -1.73 20.54 5.36
C SER A 64 -1.30 19.26 4.65
N LEU A 65 -2.23 18.62 3.93
CA LEU A 65 -1.96 17.37 3.23
C LEU A 65 -1.67 17.62 1.76
N HIS A 66 -0.52 17.11 1.33
CA HIS A 66 -0.13 17.12 -0.07
C HIS A 66 -0.82 15.99 -0.82
N TYR A 67 -1.34 16.29 -2.02
CA TYR A 67 -1.99 15.33 -2.88
C TYR A 67 -1.64 15.55 -4.35
N THR A 68 -1.89 14.52 -5.17
CA THR A 68 -1.87 14.62 -6.64
C THR A 68 -3.15 14.01 -7.19
N TYR A 69 -3.88 14.77 -7.97
CA TYR A 69 -5.17 14.39 -8.55
C TYR A 69 -5.11 14.38 -10.07
N TYR A 70 -5.45 13.24 -10.68
CA TYR A 70 -5.50 13.03 -12.12
C TYR A 70 -6.94 12.96 -12.59
N THR A 71 -7.27 13.77 -13.58
CA THR A 71 -8.59 13.78 -14.21
C THR A 71 -8.49 13.63 -15.70
N ARG A 72 -9.24 12.70 -16.28
CA ARG A 72 -9.35 12.56 -17.74
C ARG A 72 -10.05 13.79 -18.30
N ASN A 73 -9.51 14.35 -19.40
CA ASN A 73 -10.10 15.47 -20.13
C ASN A 73 -11.29 15.03 -20.97
N ASN A 74 -12.14 15.97 -21.38
CA ASN A 74 -13.27 15.77 -22.31
C ASN A 74 -14.28 14.70 -21.86
N VAL A 75 -14.48 14.53 -20.55
CA VAL A 75 -15.51 13.64 -19.99
C VAL A 75 -16.86 14.33 -20.05
N LYS A 76 -17.84 13.73 -20.78
CA LYS A 76 -19.17 14.30 -20.98
C LYS A 76 -19.97 14.42 -19.70
N ASN A 77 -19.94 13.40 -18.84
CA ASN A 77 -20.66 13.39 -17.56
C ASN A 77 -19.70 12.97 -16.41
N ARG A 78 -19.17 13.95 -15.72
CA ARG A 78 -18.27 13.71 -14.59
C ARG A 78 -18.95 13.06 -13.40
N ALA A 79 -20.25 13.23 -13.23
CA ALA A 79 -21.02 12.60 -12.16
C ALA A 79 -21.08 11.07 -12.30
N GLU A 80 -20.98 10.55 -13.52
CA GLU A 80 -20.95 9.10 -13.77
C GLU A 80 -19.54 8.51 -13.75
N ARG A 81 -18.51 9.36 -13.73
CA ARG A 81 -17.12 8.92 -13.74
C ARG A 81 -16.68 8.61 -12.31
N PRO A 82 -16.18 7.40 -12.04
CA PRO A 82 -15.68 7.03 -10.72
C PRO A 82 -14.52 7.94 -10.24
N LEU A 83 -14.36 8.01 -8.92
CA LEU A 83 -13.24 8.61 -8.23
C LEU A 83 -12.57 7.53 -7.39
N LEU A 84 -11.30 7.25 -7.65
CA LEU A 84 -10.44 6.35 -6.87
C LEU A 84 -9.53 7.17 -5.95
N ILE A 85 -9.61 6.93 -4.66
CA ILE A 85 -8.83 7.62 -3.63
C ILE A 85 -7.78 6.65 -3.10
N SER A 86 -6.50 7.00 -3.22
CA SER A 86 -5.38 6.10 -3.01
C SER A 86 -4.49 6.50 -1.83
N PHE A 87 -4.17 5.50 -1.00
CA PHE A 87 -3.29 5.61 0.16
C PHE A 87 -2.25 4.51 0.19
N ASN A 88 -1.00 4.83 0.49
CA ASN A 88 -0.04 3.83 0.96
C ASN A 88 -0.16 3.64 2.49
N GLY A 89 0.62 2.70 3.01
CA GLY A 89 0.57 2.27 4.40
C GLY A 89 1.71 2.76 5.28
N GLY A 90 2.40 1.83 5.87
CA GLY A 90 3.49 2.01 6.83
C GLY A 90 3.07 1.54 8.23
N PRO A 91 2.39 2.33 9.10
CA PRO A 91 2.01 3.74 8.93
C PRO A 91 3.22 4.66 8.75
N GLY A 92 2.99 5.80 8.11
CA GLY A 92 4.04 6.80 7.88
C GLY A 92 4.67 6.77 6.49
N SER A 93 4.22 5.92 5.58
CA SER A 93 4.66 5.93 4.18
C SER A 93 3.94 7.00 3.36
N GLY A 94 4.69 7.73 2.53
CA GLY A 94 4.10 8.57 1.48
C GLY A 94 3.41 7.73 0.42
N SER A 95 2.45 8.33 -0.31
CA SER A 95 1.68 7.61 -1.34
C SER A 95 2.44 7.36 -2.65
N VAL A 96 3.75 7.54 -2.64
CA VAL A 96 4.65 7.45 -3.80
C VAL A 96 4.63 6.08 -4.48
N TRP A 97 4.50 5.00 -3.71
CA TRP A 97 4.62 3.64 -4.21
C TRP A 97 3.50 3.31 -5.19
N MET A 98 2.26 3.44 -4.77
CA MET A 98 1.10 3.24 -5.64
C MET A 98 0.97 4.34 -6.70
N HIS A 99 1.43 5.56 -6.41
CA HIS A 99 1.38 6.69 -7.32
C HIS A 99 2.28 6.48 -8.55
N LEU A 100 3.56 6.13 -8.34
CA LEU A 100 4.55 6.03 -9.42
C LEU A 100 4.80 4.59 -9.91
N ALA A 101 4.10 3.60 -9.38
CA ALA A 101 4.36 2.25 -9.82
C ALA A 101 3.09 1.42 -10.09
N TYR A 102 1.89 1.91 -9.75
CA TYR A 102 0.70 1.09 -9.85
C TYR A 102 -0.40 1.72 -10.74
N THR A 103 -1.32 2.48 -10.14
CA THR A 103 -2.57 2.89 -10.80
C THR A 103 -2.45 4.18 -11.60
N GLY A 104 -1.40 4.98 -11.35
CA GLY A 104 -1.20 6.30 -11.97
C GLY A 104 -0.82 6.26 -13.45
N PRO A 105 -0.93 7.41 -14.17
CA PRO A 105 -0.61 7.50 -15.59
C PRO A 105 0.90 7.44 -15.90
N ARG A 106 1.74 7.59 -14.87
CA ARG A 106 3.20 7.44 -14.96
C ARG A 106 3.66 6.28 -14.09
N THR A 107 4.66 5.55 -14.53
CA THR A 107 5.28 4.46 -13.78
C THR A 107 6.80 4.60 -13.77
N LEU A 108 7.45 3.91 -12.83
CA LEU A 108 8.91 3.89 -12.72
C LEU A 108 9.59 3.33 -13.97
N LYS A 109 10.77 3.85 -14.26
CA LYS A 109 11.70 3.26 -15.20
C LYS A 109 12.52 2.16 -14.49
N ILE A 110 11.96 0.97 -14.46
CA ILE A 110 12.51 -0.26 -13.89
C ILE A 110 12.46 -1.37 -14.94
N ASP A 111 13.16 -2.50 -14.69
CA ASP A 111 13.03 -3.68 -15.52
C ASP A 111 11.68 -4.42 -15.30
N ASP A 112 11.46 -5.49 -16.04
CA ASP A 112 10.18 -6.21 -16.01
C ASP A 112 9.96 -7.01 -14.69
N GLU A 113 11.00 -7.23 -13.90
CA GLU A 113 10.92 -7.91 -12.60
C GLU A 113 10.96 -6.95 -11.40
N GLY A 114 11.14 -5.62 -11.63
CA GLY A 114 11.08 -4.58 -10.60
C GLY A 114 12.42 -4.05 -10.13
N TYR A 115 13.52 -4.43 -10.77
CA TYR A 115 14.86 -3.96 -10.39
C TYR A 115 15.17 -2.58 -10.97
N PRO A 116 15.99 -1.76 -10.26
CA PRO A 116 16.31 -0.40 -10.67
C PRO A 116 17.12 -0.35 -11.96
N VAL A 117 16.77 0.57 -12.86
CA VAL A 117 17.49 0.84 -14.11
C VAL A 117 17.95 2.29 -14.15
N GLN A 118 19.23 2.54 -14.39
CA GLN A 118 19.79 3.88 -14.58
C GLN A 118 19.72 4.32 -16.05
N PRO A 119 19.54 5.64 -16.31
CA PRO A 119 19.20 6.70 -15.37
C PRO A 119 17.78 6.52 -14.82
N TYR A 120 17.63 6.79 -13.50
CA TYR A 120 16.33 6.69 -12.83
C TYR A 120 15.32 7.68 -13.38
N GLY A 121 14.03 7.37 -13.30
CA GLY A 121 12.98 8.26 -13.76
C GLY A 121 11.63 7.57 -13.89
N VAL A 122 10.75 8.22 -14.62
CA VAL A 122 9.41 7.74 -14.92
C VAL A 122 9.19 7.57 -16.40
N LYS A 123 8.22 6.74 -16.77
CA LYS A 123 7.73 6.49 -18.11
C LYS A 123 6.21 6.46 -18.10
N GLU A 124 5.58 6.46 -19.27
CA GLU A 124 4.15 6.27 -19.40
C GLU A 124 3.72 4.90 -18.82
N ASN A 125 2.57 4.87 -18.15
CA ASN A 125 1.97 3.63 -17.65
C ASN A 125 0.83 3.20 -18.59
N PRO A 126 1.05 2.26 -19.52
CA PRO A 126 0.03 1.83 -20.46
C PRO A 126 -1.09 1.00 -19.82
N PHE A 127 -0.95 0.63 -18.56
CA PHE A 127 -1.92 -0.18 -17.82
C PHE A 127 -2.70 0.62 -16.78
N SER A 128 -2.42 1.92 -16.61
CA SER A 128 -3.12 2.79 -15.65
C SER A 128 -4.64 2.64 -15.74
N VAL A 129 -5.33 2.78 -14.61
CA VAL A 129 -6.80 2.78 -14.57
C VAL A 129 -7.43 4.16 -14.80
N LEU A 130 -6.63 5.15 -15.23
CA LEU A 130 -7.13 6.49 -15.57
C LEU A 130 -8.07 6.49 -16.78
N ASP A 131 -8.15 5.41 -17.54
CA ASP A 131 -9.14 5.22 -18.61
C ASP A 131 -10.57 5.09 -18.05
N VAL A 132 -10.76 4.47 -16.88
CA VAL A 132 -12.09 4.19 -16.28
C VAL A 132 -12.41 5.03 -15.05
N THR A 133 -11.44 5.62 -14.35
CA THR A 133 -11.64 6.39 -13.12
C THR A 133 -10.72 7.61 -13.08
N ASP A 134 -11.12 8.69 -12.37
CA ASP A 134 -10.16 9.72 -11.94
C ASP A 134 -9.49 9.24 -10.65
N ILE A 135 -8.24 9.70 -10.37
CA ILE A 135 -7.44 9.13 -9.29
C ILE A 135 -6.84 10.25 -8.45
N VAL A 136 -6.98 10.17 -7.12
CA VAL A 136 -6.24 11.06 -6.21
C VAL A 136 -5.34 10.23 -5.27
N TYR A 137 -4.07 10.63 -5.20
CA TYR A 137 -3.07 10.12 -4.26
C TYR A 137 -2.91 11.09 -3.11
N VAL A 138 -3.19 10.65 -1.90
CA VAL A 138 -3.15 11.48 -0.69
C VAL A 138 -1.97 11.04 0.17
N ASN A 139 -1.11 11.98 0.54
CA ASN A 139 -0.07 11.75 1.53
C ASN A 139 -0.66 12.05 2.92
N PRO A 140 -0.79 11.09 3.82
CA PRO A 140 -1.23 11.33 5.20
C PRO A 140 -0.28 12.25 5.96
N ALA A 141 -0.70 12.73 7.12
CA ALA A 141 0.06 13.67 7.96
C ALA A 141 1.53 13.27 8.12
N ASN A 142 2.45 14.21 7.92
CA ASN A 142 3.91 14.07 7.97
C ASN A 142 4.55 13.13 6.93
N THR A 143 3.80 12.62 5.96
CA THR A 143 4.32 11.83 4.84
C THR A 143 4.42 12.67 3.56
N GLY A 144 5.25 12.28 2.60
CA GLY A 144 5.47 13.10 1.41
C GLY A 144 5.80 14.53 1.76
N TYR A 145 5.07 15.47 1.17
CA TYR A 145 5.14 16.89 1.53
C TYR A 145 4.09 17.33 2.56
N SER A 146 3.24 16.42 3.05
CA SER A 146 2.26 16.74 4.09
C SER A 146 2.91 17.06 5.43
N ARG A 147 2.37 18.04 6.14
CA ARG A 147 2.87 18.47 7.45
C ARG A 147 1.71 18.76 8.40
N THR A 148 1.88 18.38 9.66
CA THR A 148 1.04 18.86 10.75
C THR A 148 1.36 20.31 11.06
N ILE A 149 0.36 21.07 11.50
CA ILE A 149 0.47 22.47 11.86
C ILE A 149 0.28 22.57 13.38
N PRO A 150 1.31 23.00 14.14
CA PRO A 150 1.15 23.21 15.57
C PRO A 150 0.26 24.43 15.83
N GLU A 151 -0.51 24.40 16.88
CA GLU A 151 -1.16 25.60 17.42
C GLU A 151 -0.10 26.66 17.80
N LYS A 152 -0.47 27.93 17.73
CA LYS A 152 0.49 29.02 17.92
C LYS A 152 1.18 28.96 19.27
N GLY A 153 2.49 28.72 19.28
CA GLY A 153 3.31 28.62 20.49
C GLY A 153 3.36 27.22 21.14
N GLU A 154 2.71 26.23 20.56
CA GLU A 154 2.62 24.87 21.11
C GLU A 154 3.37 23.84 20.26
N LYS A 155 3.52 22.64 20.80
CA LYS A 155 3.95 21.46 20.04
C LYS A 155 2.74 20.84 19.35
N VAL A 156 2.99 20.17 18.21
CA VAL A 156 1.96 19.37 17.54
C VAL A 156 1.34 18.37 18.53
N ASP A 157 0.03 18.42 18.65
CA ASP A 157 -0.73 17.38 19.34
C ASP A 157 -0.70 16.09 18.48
N ARG A 158 0.10 15.13 18.91
CA ARG A 158 0.33 13.89 18.18
C ARG A 158 -0.89 12.99 18.16
N ASP A 159 -1.71 13.03 19.20
CA ASP A 159 -2.88 12.16 19.35
C ASP A 159 -3.99 12.50 18.36
N LYS A 160 -3.97 13.72 17.80
CA LYS A 160 -4.86 14.12 16.70
C LYS A 160 -4.54 13.45 15.35
N PHE A 161 -3.34 12.83 15.18
CA PHE A 161 -2.88 12.35 13.86
C PHE A 161 -2.30 10.93 13.87
N PHE A 162 -1.57 10.52 14.92
CA PHE A 162 -0.70 9.35 14.88
C PHE A 162 -1.24 8.16 15.69
N GLY A 163 -2.33 7.63 15.19
CA GLY A 163 -3.02 6.45 15.68
C GLY A 163 -4.08 6.03 14.68
N ILE A 164 -4.59 4.80 14.78
CA ILE A 164 -5.55 4.24 13.81
C ILE A 164 -6.81 5.12 13.74
N ASN A 165 -7.43 5.40 14.88
CA ASN A 165 -8.68 6.17 14.93
C ASN A 165 -8.48 7.64 14.57
N ALA A 166 -7.37 8.24 14.98
CA ALA A 166 -7.00 9.61 14.64
C ALA A 166 -6.76 9.76 13.12
N ASP A 167 -6.02 8.82 12.53
CA ASP A 167 -5.75 8.77 11.08
C ASP A 167 -7.04 8.69 10.26
N ILE A 168 -7.98 7.84 10.66
CA ILE A 168 -9.28 7.70 10.03
C ILE A 168 -10.10 9.00 10.17
N LYS A 169 -10.13 9.61 11.35
CA LYS A 169 -10.93 10.81 11.65
C LYS A 169 -10.52 12.00 10.77
N TYR A 170 -9.22 12.38 10.81
CA TYR A 170 -8.82 13.56 10.05
C TYR A 170 -8.83 13.32 8.52
N LEU A 171 -8.59 12.09 8.06
CA LEU A 171 -8.69 11.77 6.64
C LEU A 171 -10.13 11.77 6.14
N ALA A 172 -11.10 11.33 6.94
CA ALA A 172 -12.51 11.41 6.57
C ALA A 172 -12.97 12.88 6.40
N GLU A 173 -12.55 13.78 7.29
CA GLU A 173 -12.79 15.22 7.19
C GLU A 173 -12.12 15.83 5.95
N TRP A 174 -10.83 15.50 5.74
CA TRP A 174 -10.10 15.98 4.55
C TRP A 174 -10.77 15.52 3.24
N LEU A 175 -11.26 14.28 3.18
CA LEU A 175 -11.94 13.73 2.02
C LEU A 175 -13.28 14.41 1.75
N ASN A 176 -14.02 14.80 2.79
CA ASN A 176 -15.23 15.60 2.66
C ASN A 176 -14.94 16.92 1.94
N THR A 177 -13.94 17.65 2.43
CA THR A 177 -13.48 18.91 1.82
C THR A 177 -13.00 18.69 0.37
N PHE A 178 -12.21 17.65 0.11
CA PHE A 178 -11.72 17.32 -1.24
C PHE A 178 -12.85 17.03 -2.23
N VAL A 179 -13.81 16.19 -1.84
CA VAL A 179 -14.96 15.81 -2.67
C VAL A 179 -15.85 17.02 -2.96
N THR A 180 -16.02 17.90 -1.98
CA THR A 180 -16.79 19.14 -2.11
C THR A 180 -16.11 20.12 -3.07
N ARG A 181 -14.84 20.43 -2.88
CA ARG A 181 -14.05 21.36 -3.71
C ARG A 181 -13.97 20.91 -5.18
N ASN A 182 -13.91 19.61 -5.41
CA ASN A 182 -13.79 19.03 -6.75
C ASN A 182 -15.15 18.66 -7.37
N ASN A 183 -16.28 18.97 -6.71
CA ASN A 183 -17.65 18.67 -7.18
C ASN A 183 -17.85 17.18 -7.52
N ARG A 184 -17.38 16.27 -6.61
CA ARG A 184 -17.39 14.82 -6.84
C ARG A 184 -18.42 14.07 -5.97
N TRP A 185 -19.36 14.77 -5.32
CA TRP A 185 -20.40 14.14 -4.48
C TRP A 185 -21.24 13.10 -5.24
N ARG A 186 -21.58 13.37 -6.49
CA ARG A 186 -22.38 12.48 -7.33
C ARG A 186 -21.62 11.33 -7.96
N SER A 187 -20.29 11.35 -7.95
CA SER A 187 -19.45 10.31 -8.55
C SER A 187 -19.48 9.02 -7.73
N PRO A 188 -19.50 7.84 -8.37
CA PRO A 188 -19.16 6.58 -7.70
C PRO A 188 -17.77 6.69 -7.06
N LYS A 189 -17.63 6.22 -5.82
CA LYS A 189 -16.40 6.40 -5.04
C LYS A 189 -15.78 5.07 -4.64
N TYR A 190 -14.48 4.98 -4.83
CA TYR A 190 -13.65 3.86 -4.47
C TYR A 190 -12.47 4.34 -3.62
N ILE A 191 -12.11 3.57 -2.62
CA ILE A 191 -10.89 3.80 -1.85
C ILE A 191 -9.96 2.60 -2.00
N ILE A 192 -8.68 2.87 -2.16
CA ILE A 192 -7.65 1.83 -2.30
C ILE A 192 -6.52 2.08 -1.30
N GLY A 193 -6.10 1.03 -0.59
CA GLY A 193 -5.04 1.12 0.42
C GLY A 193 -4.10 -0.05 0.39
N GLU A 194 -2.79 0.23 0.45
CA GLU A 194 -1.74 -0.78 0.50
C GLU A 194 -1.20 -0.96 1.93
N SER A 195 -0.94 -2.21 2.32
CA SER A 195 -0.33 -2.54 3.61
C SER A 195 -1.20 -2.03 4.78
N TYR A 196 -0.65 -1.22 5.71
CA TYR A 196 -1.44 -0.48 6.70
C TYR A 196 -2.55 0.38 6.05
N GLY A 197 -2.39 0.79 4.80
CA GLY A 197 -3.46 1.43 4.03
C GLY A 197 -4.72 0.56 3.91
N GLY A 198 -4.60 -0.77 3.98
CA GLY A 198 -5.74 -1.70 4.10
C GLY A 198 -6.53 -1.47 5.39
N THR A 199 -5.85 -1.38 6.54
CA THR A 199 -6.45 -1.01 7.84
C THR A 199 -7.13 0.37 7.75
N ARG A 200 -6.44 1.36 7.15
CA ARG A 200 -6.98 2.72 6.94
C ARG A 200 -8.28 2.70 6.14
N VAL A 201 -8.33 2.01 4.98
CA VAL A 201 -9.52 2.02 4.13
C VAL A 201 -10.67 1.21 4.72
N MET A 202 -10.40 0.18 5.53
CA MET A 202 -11.43 -0.50 6.32
C MET A 202 -12.12 0.48 7.28
N GLY A 203 -11.35 1.23 8.07
CA GLY A 203 -11.89 2.23 8.99
C GLY A 203 -12.58 3.40 8.28
N LEU A 204 -11.95 3.93 7.22
CA LEU A 204 -12.54 5.00 6.41
C LEU A 204 -13.88 4.59 5.77
N SER A 205 -14.10 3.32 5.46
CA SER A 205 -15.36 2.87 4.86
C SER A 205 -16.57 3.18 5.73
N LEU A 206 -16.44 3.03 7.05
CA LEU A 206 -17.51 3.37 8.00
C LEU A 206 -17.51 4.85 8.38
N ALA A 207 -16.35 5.44 8.61
CA ALA A 207 -16.24 6.84 9.00
C ALA A 207 -16.80 7.79 7.93
N LEU A 208 -16.50 7.55 6.66
CA LEU A 208 -17.07 8.33 5.55
C LEU A 208 -18.60 8.20 5.50
N GLN A 209 -19.12 6.99 5.70
CA GLN A 209 -20.55 6.74 5.66
C GLN A 209 -21.29 7.36 6.85
N ASN A 210 -20.81 7.19 8.08
CA ASN A 210 -21.53 7.57 9.29
C ASN A 210 -21.25 9.01 9.74
N GLN A 211 -20.06 9.55 9.44
CA GLN A 211 -19.67 10.91 9.87
C GLN A 211 -19.81 11.94 8.75
N GLN A 212 -19.60 11.51 7.49
CA GLN A 212 -19.61 12.40 6.33
C GLN A 212 -20.77 12.14 5.36
N TRP A 213 -21.61 11.13 5.63
CA TRP A 213 -22.70 10.65 4.76
C TRP A 213 -22.25 10.39 3.31
N MET A 214 -21.00 10.00 3.17
CA MET A 214 -20.35 9.69 1.90
C MET A 214 -20.26 8.18 1.72
N TYR A 215 -21.08 7.65 0.80
CA TYR A 215 -21.16 6.21 0.54
C TYR A 215 -20.20 5.79 -0.56
N LEU A 216 -19.54 4.64 -0.37
CA LEU A 216 -18.58 4.06 -1.29
C LEU A 216 -19.21 2.95 -2.13
N ASN A 217 -18.70 2.75 -3.36
CA ASN A 217 -19.00 1.61 -4.20
C ASN A 217 -18.03 0.45 -4.00
N GLY A 218 -16.79 0.73 -3.60
CA GLY A 218 -15.81 -0.30 -3.37
C GLY A 218 -14.64 0.11 -2.48
N VAL A 219 -14.12 -0.89 -1.81
CA VAL A 219 -12.85 -0.88 -1.07
C VAL A 219 -11.90 -1.83 -1.75
N ILE A 220 -10.70 -1.36 -2.10
CA ILE A 220 -9.64 -2.15 -2.70
C ILE A 220 -8.48 -2.22 -1.71
N MET A 221 -8.09 -3.41 -1.33
CA MET A 221 -7.00 -3.65 -0.40
C MET A 221 -5.85 -4.35 -1.12
N VAL A 222 -4.69 -3.72 -1.09
CA VAL A 222 -3.45 -4.20 -1.73
C VAL A 222 -2.51 -4.67 -0.63
N SER A 223 -2.18 -5.96 -0.63
CA SER A 223 -1.32 -6.58 0.39
C SER A 223 -1.67 -6.09 1.81
N PRO A 224 -2.94 -6.22 2.25
CA PRO A 224 -3.42 -5.54 3.44
C PRO A 224 -2.82 -6.09 4.72
N ALA A 225 -2.49 -5.20 5.65
CA ALA A 225 -2.21 -5.53 7.03
C ALA A 225 -3.51 -5.47 7.84
N ASP A 226 -3.77 -6.50 8.61
CA ASP A 226 -4.77 -6.50 9.68
C ASP A 226 -4.08 -6.67 11.02
N TYR A 227 -4.17 -5.65 11.83
CA TYR A 227 -3.46 -5.60 13.10
C TYR A 227 -4.13 -6.42 14.20
N LYS A 228 -5.43 -6.57 14.18
CA LYS A 228 -6.18 -7.21 15.29
C LYS A 228 -6.21 -8.73 15.19
N VAL A 229 -6.36 -9.31 14.02
CA VAL A 229 -6.42 -10.77 13.84
C VAL A 229 -5.02 -11.41 13.81
N ILE A 230 -4.06 -10.75 13.17
CA ILE A 230 -2.71 -11.29 12.95
C ILE A 230 -1.77 -11.00 14.13
N ARG A 231 -1.98 -9.93 14.87
CA ARG A 231 -1.08 -9.49 15.96
C ARG A 231 -1.35 -10.12 17.33
N VAL A 232 -2.52 -10.66 17.56
CA VAL A 232 -2.78 -11.41 18.78
C VAL A 232 -2.15 -12.79 18.61
N GLY A 233 -0.92 -12.96 19.04
CA GLY A 233 -0.16 -14.21 18.92
C GLY A 233 -1.01 -15.45 19.22
N GLY A 234 -0.56 -16.59 18.75
CA GLY A 234 -1.27 -17.84 18.94
C GLY A 234 -1.20 -18.72 17.70
N PRO A 235 -1.73 -19.94 17.79
CA PRO A 235 -1.51 -20.98 16.80
C PRO A 235 -2.03 -20.64 15.41
N VAL A 236 -3.12 -19.86 15.31
CA VAL A 236 -3.71 -19.45 14.04
C VAL A 236 -2.75 -18.52 13.29
N SER A 237 -2.26 -17.47 13.95
CA SER A 237 -1.38 -16.45 13.33
C SER A 237 -0.12 -17.07 12.76
N SER A 238 0.50 -18.00 13.48
CA SER A 238 1.71 -18.69 13.05
C SER A 238 1.45 -19.63 11.86
N ALA A 239 0.43 -20.46 11.97
CA ALA A 239 0.09 -21.46 10.95
C ALA A 239 -0.23 -20.84 9.59
N LEU A 240 -0.89 -19.68 9.57
CA LEU A 240 -1.28 -18.96 8.34
C LEU A 240 -0.10 -18.51 7.47
N ASN A 241 1.14 -18.57 8.00
CA ASN A 241 2.33 -18.25 7.20
C ASN A 241 2.79 -19.43 6.31
N LEU A 242 2.34 -20.66 6.55
CA LEU A 242 2.82 -21.81 5.79
C LEU A 242 2.54 -21.71 4.28
N PRO A 243 1.38 -21.26 3.79
CA PRO A 243 1.16 -21.08 2.35
C PRO A 243 2.11 -20.05 1.71
N TYR A 244 2.49 -19.01 2.44
CA TYR A 244 3.53 -18.08 1.98
C TYR A 244 4.91 -18.75 1.93
N TYR A 245 5.29 -19.56 2.95
CA TYR A 245 6.54 -20.32 2.92
C TYR A 245 6.57 -21.26 1.73
N THR A 246 5.45 -21.89 1.43
CA THR A 246 5.30 -22.77 0.25
C THR A 246 5.55 -21.99 -1.05
N ALA A 247 4.96 -20.82 -1.19
CA ALA A 247 5.14 -19.98 -2.37
C ALA A 247 6.61 -19.55 -2.56
N ALA A 248 7.23 -19.04 -1.51
CA ALA A 248 8.63 -18.59 -1.55
C ALA A 248 9.59 -19.76 -1.80
N ALA A 249 9.39 -20.90 -1.15
CA ALA A 249 10.18 -22.12 -1.37
C ALA A 249 10.02 -22.65 -2.80
N TRP A 250 8.81 -22.62 -3.35
CA TRP A 250 8.53 -22.98 -4.74
C TRP A 250 9.32 -22.10 -5.72
N HIS A 251 9.28 -20.77 -5.53
CA HIS A 251 10.02 -19.82 -6.36
C HIS A 251 11.53 -20.15 -6.39
N HIS A 252 12.10 -20.42 -5.23
CA HIS A 252 13.53 -20.72 -5.07
C HIS A 252 13.90 -22.17 -5.30
N LYS A 253 12.98 -22.98 -5.85
CA LYS A 253 13.21 -24.42 -6.14
C LYS A 253 13.69 -25.19 -4.90
N ALA A 254 13.08 -24.91 -3.76
CA ALA A 254 13.42 -25.49 -2.47
C ALA A 254 12.43 -26.58 -2.02
N LEU A 255 11.36 -26.83 -2.77
CA LEU A 255 10.40 -27.88 -2.48
C LEU A 255 10.88 -29.26 -2.98
N PRO A 256 10.34 -30.36 -2.43
CA PRO A 256 10.51 -31.70 -2.98
C PRO A 256 10.01 -31.80 -4.43
N SER A 257 10.57 -32.73 -5.21
CA SER A 257 10.33 -32.84 -6.66
C SER A 257 8.85 -33.00 -7.05
N ASP A 258 8.09 -33.70 -6.26
CA ASP A 258 6.65 -33.92 -6.46
C ASP A 258 5.80 -32.65 -6.34
N LEU A 259 6.19 -31.74 -5.45
CA LEU A 259 5.57 -30.41 -5.32
C LEU A 259 6.17 -29.41 -6.29
N GLN A 260 7.51 -29.46 -6.47
CA GLN A 260 8.22 -28.50 -7.32
C GLN A 260 7.84 -28.61 -8.80
N SER A 261 7.45 -29.79 -9.27
CA SER A 261 7.05 -30.02 -10.67
C SER A 261 5.65 -29.52 -11.02
N LYS A 262 4.81 -29.24 -10.00
CA LYS A 262 3.48 -28.68 -10.18
C LYS A 262 3.52 -27.17 -10.37
N ASP A 263 2.49 -26.61 -11.02
CA ASP A 263 2.31 -25.16 -11.02
C ASP A 263 2.04 -24.62 -9.61
N LEU A 264 2.51 -23.42 -9.30
CA LEU A 264 2.30 -22.78 -7.99
C LEU A 264 0.82 -22.78 -7.57
N LEU A 265 -0.09 -22.49 -8.51
CA LEU A 265 -1.53 -22.36 -8.25
C LEU A 265 -2.20 -23.75 -8.01
N GLU A 266 -1.50 -24.83 -8.26
CA GLU A 266 -1.92 -26.19 -7.86
C GLU A 266 -1.41 -26.53 -6.46
N VAL A 267 -0.20 -26.09 -6.11
CA VAL A 267 0.42 -26.38 -4.80
C VAL A 267 -0.19 -25.55 -3.66
N LEU A 268 -0.51 -24.28 -3.91
CA LEU A 268 -1.02 -23.40 -2.85
C LEU A 268 -2.33 -23.87 -2.22
N PRO A 269 -3.36 -24.32 -2.95
CA PRO A 269 -4.58 -24.88 -2.35
C PRO A 269 -4.33 -26.08 -1.45
N GLU A 270 -3.34 -26.94 -1.78
CA GLU A 270 -2.95 -28.06 -0.93
C GLU A 270 -2.36 -27.58 0.40
N SER A 271 -1.47 -26.58 0.36
CA SER A 271 -0.87 -25.97 1.55
C SER A 271 -1.90 -25.20 2.40
N GLU A 272 -2.82 -24.46 1.76
CA GLU A 272 -3.93 -23.77 2.44
C GLU A 272 -4.83 -24.78 3.19
N ALA A 273 -5.25 -25.84 2.50
CA ALA A 273 -6.10 -26.88 3.10
C ALA A 273 -5.37 -27.60 4.25
N TYR A 274 -4.09 -27.91 4.10
CA TYR A 274 -3.27 -28.49 5.16
C TYR A 274 -3.18 -27.55 6.37
N THR A 275 -2.98 -26.26 6.13
CA THR A 275 -2.90 -25.25 7.18
C THR A 275 -4.18 -25.22 8.03
N ILE A 276 -5.35 -25.16 7.41
CA ILE A 276 -6.64 -25.07 8.12
C ILE A 276 -7.00 -26.41 8.81
N ASN A 277 -6.84 -27.52 8.09
CA ASN A 277 -7.39 -28.81 8.55
C ASN A 277 -6.45 -29.60 9.45
N THR A 278 -5.14 -29.31 9.41
CA THR A 278 -4.14 -30.11 10.13
C THR A 278 -3.22 -29.24 11.01
N LEU A 279 -2.59 -28.21 10.46
CA LEU A 279 -1.56 -27.47 11.17
C LEU A 279 -2.14 -26.66 12.33
N ILE A 280 -3.21 -25.88 12.12
CA ILE A 280 -3.87 -25.12 13.18
C ILE A 280 -4.34 -26.02 14.32
N PRO A 281 -5.06 -27.13 14.10
CA PRO A 281 -5.43 -28.08 15.15
C PRO A 281 -4.23 -28.68 15.90
N ALA A 282 -3.15 -28.98 15.19
CA ALA A 282 -1.94 -29.56 15.80
C ALA A 282 -1.25 -28.56 16.74
N ILE A 283 -0.97 -27.33 16.25
CA ILE A 283 -0.33 -26.28 17.04
C ILE A 283 -1.20 -25.88 18.25
N ALA A 284 -2.52 -25.88 18.10
CA ALA A 284 -3.45 -25.57 19.18
C ALA A 284 -3.35 -26.50 20.39
N LYS A 285 -2.83 -27.73 20.22
CA LYS A 285 -2.59 -28.68 21.31
C LYS A 285 -1.40 -28.31 22.18
N GLY A 286 -0.50 -27.45 21.71
CA GLY A 286 0.69 -26.99 22.44
C GLY A 286 1.53 -28.16 22.94
N GLY A 287 1.86 -28.17 24.24
CA GLY A 287 2.64 -29.26 24.85
C GLY A 287 1.91 -30.60 24.98
N PHE A 288 0.62 -30.68 24.67
CA PHE A 288 -0.19 -31.91 24.74
C PHE A 288 -0.31 -32.63 23.40
N ILE A 289 0.34 -32.15 22.34
CA ILE A 289 0.47 -32.90 21.09
C ILE A 289 1.34 -34.15 21.30
N SER A 290 0.94 -35.30 20.75
CA SER A 290 1.78 -36.52 20.83
C SER A 290 3.05 -36.38 19.96
N ASP A 291 4.12 -37.06 20.35
CA ASP A 291 5.39 -37.04 19.60
C ASP A 291 5.20 -37.55 18.16
N ALA A 292 4.38 -38.62 17.98
CA ALA A 292 4.07 -39.14 16.66
C ALA A 292 3.40 -38.10 15.75
N GLU A 293 2.41 -37.38 16.28
CA GLU A 293 1.71 -36.32 15.54
C GLU A 293 2.63 -35.11 15.29
N ARG A 294 3.40 -34.68 16.30
CA ARG A 294 4.37 -33.59 16.18
C ARG A 294 5.39 -33.87 15.06
N ASN A 295 5.97 -35.05 15.02
CA ASN A 295 6.94 -35.43 14.01
C ASN A 295 6.29 -35.53 12.62
N SER A 296 5.08 -36.08 12.51
CA SER A 296 4.32 -36.13 11.26
C SER A 296 4.04 -34.72 10.70
N VAL A 297 3.61 -33.81 11.57
CA VAL A 297 3.34 -32.40 11.19
C VAL A 297 4.63 -31.69 10.79
N ALA A 298 5.72 -31.82 11.57
CA ALA A 298 7.01 -31.22 11.24
C ALA A 298 7.55 -31.70 9.88
N LYS A 299 7.46 -32.97 9.60
CA LYS A 299 7.84 -33.55 8.31
C LYS A 299 7.04 -32.95 7.15
N LYS A 300 5.74 -32.78 7.31
CA LYS A 300 4.89 -32.21 6.25
C LYS A 300 5.12 -30.70 6.08
N MET A 301 5.33 -29.97 7.18
CA MET A 301 5.75 -28.57 7.13
C MET A 301 7.09 -28.40 6.40
N ALA A 302 8.06 -29.28 6.64
CA ALA A 302 9.35 -29.28 5.93
C ALA A 302 9.17 -29.43 4.42
N GLN A 303 8.27 -30.32 3.97
CA GLN A 303 7.95 -30.47 2.56
C GLN A 303 7.38 -29.19 1.94
N TYR A 304 6.49 -28.48 2.63
CA TYR A 304 5.88 -27.25 2.13
C TYR A 304 6.76 -26.02 2.28
N SER A 305 7.62 -25.95 3.30
CA SER A 305 8.43 -24.75 3.57
C SER A 305 9.83 -24.78 2.97
N GLY A 306 10.33 -25.95 2.57
CA GLY A 306 11.73 -26.12 2.16
C GLY A 306 12.74 -26.00 3.31
N LEU A 307 12.27 -25.88 4.56
CA LEU A 307 13.11 -25.88 5.77
C LEU A 307 13.42 -27.34 6.20
N LYS A 308 14.41 -27.51 7.08
CA LYS A 308 14.70 -28.80 7.67
C LYS A 308 13.65 -29.14 8.73
N GLU A 309 13.28 -30.42 8.81
CA GLU A 309 12.38 -30.95 9.85
C GLU A 309 12.89 -30.62 11.27
N LYS A 310 14.23 -30.72 11.49
CA LYS A 310 14.84 -30.36 12.75
C LYS A 310 14.57 -28.90 13.14
N ASP A 311 14.69 -27.97 12.21
CA ASP A 311 14.45 -26.53 12.49
C ASP A 311 12.99 -26.29 12.90
N ILE A 312 12.04 -27.00 12.29
CA ILE A 312 10.62 -26.91 12.61
C ILE A 312 10.33 -27.48 14.01
N LEU A 313 10.95 -28.62 14.35
CA LEU A 313 10.85 -29.22 15.67
C LEU A 313 11.46 -28.36 16.76
N ASP A 314 12.63 -27.77 16.51
CA ASP A 314 13.31 -26.85 17.44
C ASP A 314 12.48 -25.58 17.71
N HIS A 315 11.58 -25.20 16.79
CA HIS A 315 10.63 -24.10 16.95
C HIS A 315 9.24 -24.55 17.43
N ASN A 316 9.08 -25.80 17.85
CA ASN A 316 7.78 -26.34 18.31
C ASN A 316 6.63 -26.16 17.31
N LEU A 317 6.90 -26.31 16.03
CA LEU A 317 6.00 -26.09 14.88
C LEU A 317 5.63 -24.61 14.62
N ASP A 318 6.11 -23.67 15.44
CA ASP A 318 5.89 -22.24 15.32
C ASP A 318 7.16 -21.55 14.76
N VAL A 319 7.41 -21.71 13.46
CA VAL A 319 8.59 -21.14 12.81
C VAL A 319 8.37 -19.64 12.54
N PRO A 320 9.21 -18.75 13.12
CA PRO A 320 9.11 -17.34 12.85
C PRO A 320 9.44 -16.98 11.40
N THR A 321 8.71 -16.03 10.80
CA THR A 321 8.99 -15.57 9.43
C THR A 321 10.42 -15.09 9.25
N ARG A 322 11.00 -14.40 10.27
CA ARG A 322 12.39 -13.94 10.25
C ARG A 322 13.40 -15.10 10.11
N PHE A 323 13.13 -16.20 10.81
CA PHE A 323 13.94 -17.41 10.70
C PHE A 323 13.84 -18.00 9.28
N PHE A 324 12.65 -18.06 8.72
CA PHE A 324 12.41 -18.51 7.35
C PHE A 324 13.21 -17.67 6.34
N TRP A 325 13.11 -16.32 6.41
CA TRP A 325 13.85 -15.44 5.50
C TRP A 325 15.36 -15.62 5.57
N LYS A 326 15.88 -15.91 6.77
CA LYS A 326 17.32 -16.11 7.00
C LYS A 326 17.81 -17.47 6.51
N ASN A 327 16.99 -18.53 6.64
CA ASN A 327 17.49 -19.89 6.54
C ASN A 327 17.03 -20.66 5.29
N LEU A 328 16.02 -20.18 4.54
CA LEU A 328 15.51 -20.86 3.34
C LEU A 328 16.63 -21.19 2.33
N LEU A 329 17.51 -20.24 2.05
CA LEU A 329 18.58 -20.39 1.07
C LEU A 329 20.00 -20.52 1.69
N LYS A 330 20.09 -20.75 2.99
CA LYS A 330 21.37 -20.83 3.70
C LYS A 330 22.32 -21.85 3.06
N GLU A 331 21.82 -23.02 2.68
CA GLU A 331 22.61 -24.07 2.02
C GLU A 331 22.63 -23.97 0.50
N LYS A 332 21.83 -23.04 -0.06
CA LYS A 332 21.70 -22.77 -1.49
C LYS A 332 22.31 -21.41 -1.85
N GLY A 333 23.61 -21.24 -1.61
CA GLY A 333 24.34 -20.02 -1.93
C GLY A 333 24.51 -19.03 -0.76
N GLY A 334 23.93 -19.29 0.41
CA GLY A 334 24.09 -18.44 1.60
C GLY A 334 23.34 -17.12 1.54
N TYR A 335 22.29 -17.04 0.71
CA TYR A 335 21.46 -15.85 0.59
C TYR A 335 20.33 -15.83 1.62
N THR A 336 19.88 -14.62 1.96
CA THR A 336 18.60 -14.38 2.63
C THR A 336 17.56 -13.96 1.62
N VAL A 337 16.28 -14.12 1.94
CA VAL A 337 15.18 -13.67 1.08
C VAL A 337 14.51 -12.43 1.65
N GLY A 338 13.99 -11.56 0.78
CA GLY A 338 13.35 -10.31 1.16
C GLY A 338 12.06 -10.53 1.97
N ARG A 339 11.83 -9.66 2.93
CA ARG A 339 10.63 -9.67 3.78
C ARG A 339 9.37 -9.30 3.01
N LEU A 340 9.42 -8.20 2.26
CA LEU A 340 8.30 -7.67 1.48
C LEU A 340 8.18 -8.35 0.11
N ASP A 341 9.27 -8.94 -0.37
CA ASP A 341 9.26 -9.74 -1.60
C ASP A 341 10.37 -10.77 -1.54
N SER A 342 10.00 -12.02 -1.32
CA SER A 342 10.97 -13.12 -1.18
C SER A 342 11.73 -13.47 -2.45
N ARG A 343 11.43 -12.87 -3.60
CA ARG A 343 12.23 -12.99 -4.84
C ARG A 343 13.55 -12.25 -4.74
N TYR A 344 13.61 -11.17 -3.95
CA TYR A 344 14.82 -10.40 -3.74
C TYR A 344 15.77 -11.09 -2.76
N LEU A 345 17.04 -11.12 -3.12
CA LEU A 345 18.09 -11.79 -2.33
C LEU A 345 18.93 -10.78 -1.56
N GLY A 346 19.28 -11.13 -0.34
CA GLY A 346 20.20 -10.38 0.51
C GLY A 346 21.46 -11.18 0.82
N MET A 347 22.54 -10.46 1.10
CA MET A 347 23.83 -11.02 1.56
C MET A 347 24.13 -10.50 2.95
N ASP A 348 23.99 -11.34 3.95
CA ASP A 348 24.29 -11.01 5.33
C ASP A 348 25.76 -11.20 5.67
N LYS A 349 26.23 -10.52 6.72
CA LYS A 349 27.59 -10.67 7.22
C LYS A 349 27.89 -12.09 7.69
N GLN A 350 26.87 -12.78 8.25
CA GLN A 350 27.01 -14.13 8.79
C GLN A 350 25.92 -15.04 8.26
N LEU A 351 26.27 -16.29 7.95
CA LEU A 351 25.30 -17.33 7.55
C LEU A 351 24.42 -17.81 8.72
N SER A 352 24.94 -17.76 9.95
CA SER A 352 24.19 -18.12 11.16
C SER A 352 23.27 -16.99 11.60
N GLY A 353 22.24 -17.34 12.37
CA GLY A 353 21.31 -16.38 12.97
C GLY A 353 19.85 -16.65 12.64
N ASN A 354 18.97 -15.86 13.26
CA ASN A 354 17.53 -16.03 13.22
C ASN A 354 16.81 -14.91 12.44
N SER A 355 17.56 -13.98 11.83
CA SER A 355 17.00 -12.84 11.12
C SER A 355 18.01 -12.32 10.08
N PRO A 356 17.55 -11.84 8.91
CA PRO A 356 18.41 -11.07 7.99
C PRO A 356 18.91 -9.77 8.62
N ASP A 357 20.08 -9.30 8.17
CA ASP A 357 20.68 -8.04 8.61
C ASP A 357 19.90 -6.82 8.10
N TYR A 358 19.25 -6.92 6.93
CA TYR A 358 18.51 -5.85 6.28
C TYR A 358 17.40 -6.39 5.35
N ASN A 359 16.53 -5.50 4.90
CA ASN A 359 15.49 -5.81 3.90
C ASN A 359 16.02 -5.50 2.50
N SER A 360 16.41 -6.51 1.74
CA SER A 360 17.05 -6.39 0.43
C SER A 360 16.19 -5.69 -0.62
N GLU A 361 14.89 -5.93 -0.59
CA GLU A 361 13.92 -5.33 -1.49
C GLU A 361 13.78 -3.82 -1.29
N ILE A 362 13.68 -3.34 -0.04
CA ILE A 362 13.51 -1.90 0.25
C ILE A 362 14.71 -1.10 -0.25
N THR A 363 15.94 -1.59 -0.02
CA THR A 363 17.14 -0.91 -0.51
C THR A 363 17.16 -0.84 -2.04
N SER A 364 16.73 -1.90 -2.71
CA SER A 364 16.60 -1.93 -4.17
C SER A 364 15.56 -0.89 -4.66
N TRP A 365 14.36 -0.86 -4.05
CA TRP A 365 13.27 0.01 -4.47
C TRP A 365 13.56 1.50 -4.27
N LEU A 366 14.20 1.88 -3.16
CA LEU A 366 14.54 3.28 -2.88
C LEU A 366 15.45 3.92 -3.93
N HIS A 367 16.29 3.12 -4.61
CA HIS A 367 17.11 3.60 -5.73
C HIS A 367 16.28 4.18 -6.87
N SER A 368 15.10 3.62 -7.16
CA SER A 368 14.23 4.10 -8.24
C SER A 368 13.20 5.13 -7.76
N PHE A 369 12.53 4.86 -6.65
CA PHE A 369 11.41 5.69 -6.18
C PHE A 369 11.83 7.08 -5.72
N THR A 370 12.93 7.18 -4.95
CA THR A 370 13.33 8.48 -4.38
C THR A 370 13.71 9.50 -5.45
N PRO A 371 14.58 9.20 -6.42
CA PRO A 371 14.88 10.16 -7.50
C PRO A 371 13.67 10.40 -8.40
N ALA A 372 12.87 9.35 -8.68
CA ALA A 372 11.72 9.47 -9.58
C ALA A 372 10.63 10.40 -9.03
N ILE A 373 10.26 10.31 -7.75
CA ILE A 373 9.22 11.18 -7.18
C ILE A 373 9.68 12.64 -7.13
N ASN A 374 10.93 12.90 -6.75
CA ASN A 374 11.46 14.25 -6.70
C ASN A 374 11.51 14.88 -8.10
N TYR A 375 12.00 14.13 -9.11
CA TYR A 375 11.99 14.58 -10.50
C TYR A 375 10.56 14.83 -11.00
N TYR A 376 9.67 13.87 -10.81
CA TYR A 376 8.32 13.91 -11.35
C TYR A 376 7.50 15.09 -10.81
N LEU A 377 7.50 15.30 -9.50
CA LEU A 377 6.75 16.41 -8.89
C LEU A 377 7.33 17.78 -9.30
N GLN A 378 8.66 17.91 -9.35
CA GLN A 378 9.29 19.19 -9.64
C GLN A 378 9.31 19.53 -11.12
N GLU A 379 9.61 18.57 -12.01
CA GLU A 379 9.83 18.86 -13.43
C GLU A 379 8.61 18.55 -14.29
N GLU A 380 7.88 17.44 -14.06
CA GLU A 380 6.70 17.13 -14.87
C GLU A 380 5.43 17.81 -14.32
N LEU A 381 5.25 17.89 -12.98
CA LEU A 381 4.08 18.50 -12.36
C LEU A 381 4.32 19.96 -11.92
N ASN A 382 5.52 20.48 -12.11
CA ASN A 382 5.92 21.87 -11.78
C ASN A 382 5.68 22.27 -10.30
N PHE A 383 5.68 21.30 -9.39
CA PHE A 383 5.55 21.53 -7.94
C PHE A 383 6.93 21.71 -7.32
N LYS A 384 7.47 22.92 -7.43
CA LYS A 384 8.84 23.25 -7.01
C LYS A 384 8.90 23.60 -5.51
N THR A 385 9.77 22.90 -4.79
CA THR A 385 9.99 23.10 -3.35
C THR A 385 11.33 22.54 -2.91
N ASP A 386 11.96 23.19 -1.90
CA ASP A 386 13.17 22.72 -1.23
C ASP A 386 12.87 21.81 -0.02
N ILE A 387 11.58 21.52 0.24
CA ILE A 387 11.18 20.65 1.34
C ILE A 387 11.50 19.20 0.97
N LYS A 388 12.04 18.46 1.91
CA LYS A 388 12.29 17.01 1.75
C LYS A 388 10.97 16.28 1.60
N TYR A 389 10.85 15.47 0.54
CA TYR A 389 9.79 14.48 0.41
C TYR A 389 10.03 13.34 1.40
N ASN A 390 9.14 13.15 2.37
CA ASN A 390 9.23 12.08 3.35
C ASN A 390 8.71 10.78 2.72
N MET A 391 9.62 9.93 2.21
CA MET A 391 9.27 8.57 1.79
C MET A 391 8.65 7.81 2.96
N PHE A 392 9.27 7.94 4.13
CA PHE A 392 8.77 7.53 5.44
C PHE A 392 8.80 8.72 6.39
N GLY A 393 7.65 9.08 6.95
CA GLY A 393 7.49 10.22 7.84
C GLY A 393 7.66 9.88 9.32
N PRO A 394 7.94 10.89 10.17
CA PRO A 394 8.13 10.73 11.61
C PRO A 394 6.78 10.61 12.34
N VAL A 395 6.09 9.50 12.20
CA VAL A 395 4.76 9.26 12.75
C VAL A 395 4.77 8.43 14.04
N HIS A 396 5.88 7.78 14.36
CA HIS A 396 6.00 6.95 15.57
C HIS A 396 6.29 7.77 16.83
N PRO A 397 5.83 7.36 18.04
CA PRO A 397 4.99 6.19 18.29
C PRO A 397 3.61 6.31 17.62
N TRP A 398 3.04 5.16 17.23
CA TRP A 398 1.73 5.05 16.60
C TRP A 398 0.76 4.34 17.54
N ASN A 399 -0.40 4.93 17.80
CA ASN A 399 -1.40 4.33 18.65
C ASN A 399 -2.25 3.31 17.86
N ASN A 400 -2.19 2.04 18.31
CA ASN A 400 -2.98 0.92 17.77
C ASN A 400 -4.09 0.47 18.73
N GLU A 401 -4.27 1.14 19.86
CA GLU A 401 -5.34 0.84 20.80
C GLU A 401 -6.69 1.11 20.09
N ASP A 402 -7.70 0.35 20.48
CA ASP A 402 -9.06 0.48 19.95
C ASP A 402 -9.19 0.30 18.41
N ASP A 403 -8.34 -0.54 17.82
CA ASP A 403 -8.48 -0.91 16.41
C ASP A 403 -9.74 -1.78 16.19
N GLU A 404 -10.76 -1.20 15.59
CA GLU A 404 -12.02 -1.85 15.22
C GLU A 404 -12.25 -1.88 13.71
N THR A 405 -11.20 -1.64 12.92
CA THR A 405 -11.33 -1.40 11.47
C THR A 405 -11.95 -2.58 10.71
N ARG A 406 -11.74 -3.82 11.15
CA ARG A 406 -12.41 -4.99 10.60
C ARG A 406 -13.92 -4.94 10.83
N ASP A 407 -14.36 -4.61 12.04
CA ASP A 407 -15.78 -4.49 12.37
C ASP A 407 -16.39 -3.26 11.68
N ASN A 408 -15.61 -2.19 11.51
CA ASN A 408 -16.02 -1.03 10.71
C ASN A 408 -16.32 -1.42 9.26
N LEU A 409 -15.46 -2.20 8.60
CA LEU A 409 -15.71 -2.69 7.25
C LEU A 409 -16.97 -3.54 7.18
N ARG A 410 -17.13 -4.49 8.12
CA ARG A 410 -18.34 -5.33 8.19
C ARG A 410 -19.60 -4.49 8.34
N GLN A 411 -19.58 -3.50 9.24
CA GLN A 411 -20.71 -2.63 9.49
C GLN A 411 -21.03 -1.75 8.27
N ALA A 412 -20.03 -1.17 7.63
CA ALA A 412 -20.18 -0.38 6.41
C ALA A 412 -20.83 -1.22 5.29
N MET A 413 -20.36 -2.46 5.08
CA MET A 413 -20.94 -3.38 4.10
C MET A 413 -22.37 -3.79 4.45
N SER A 414 -22.70 -3.94 5.73
CA SER A 414 -24.06 -4.28 6.19
C SER A 414 -25.05 -3.15 5.93
N GLN A 415 -24.62 -1.91 6.04
CA GLN A 415 -25.45 -0.71 5.85
C GLN A 415 -25.51 -0.25 4.39
N ASN A 416 -24.53 -0.66 3.58
CA ASN A 416 -24.40 -0.21 2.19
C ASN A 416 -24.37 -1.41 1.23
N PRO A 417 -25.48 -1.74 0.56
CA PRO A 417 -25.54 -2.87 -0.37
C PRO A 417 -24.71 -2.68 -1.65
N TYR A 418 -24.27 -1.45 -1.96
CA TYR A 418 -23.38 -1.18 -3.10
C TYR A 418 -21.90 -1.49 -2.80
N LEU A 419 -21.52 -1.55 -1.51
CA LEU A 419 -20.12 -1.68 -1.12
C LEU A 419 -19.58 -3.10 -1.38
N ASN A 420 -18.60 -3.20 -2.26
CA ASN A 420 -17.88 -4.43 -2.58
C ASN A 420 -16.41 -4.29 -2.17
N VAL A 421 -15.72 -5.42 -2.00
CA VAL A 421 -14.33 -5.50 -1.56
C VAL A 421 -13.50 -6.29 -2.56
N LEU A 422 -12.37 -5.73 -3.01
CA LEU A 422 -11.35 -6.42 -3.77
C LEU A 422 -10.07 -6.52 -2.92
N VAL A 423 -9.55 -7.72 -2.75
CA VAL A 423 -8.28 -7.99 -2.07
C VAL A 423 -7.27 -8.50 -3.10
N GLN A 424 -6.15 -7.79 -3.21
CA GLN A 424 -5.04 -8.10 -4.10
C GLN A 424 -3.80 -8.39 -3.27
N SER A 425 -3.16 -9.54 -3.46
CA SER A 425 -1.99 -9.95 -2.67
C SER A 425 -0.94 -10.67 -3.51
N GLY A 426 0.33 -10.34 -3.28
CA GLY A 426 1.44 -11.09 -3.85
C GLY A 426 1.71 -12.37 -3.05
N TYR A 427 1.96 -13.48 -3.75
CA TYR A 427 2.23 -14.78 -3.10
C TYR A 427 3.55 -14.80 -2.34
N TYR A 428 4.51 -13.93 -2.71
CA TYR A 428 5.86 -13.88 -2.14
C TYR A 428 6.03 -12.77 -1.08
N ASP A 429 4.92 -12.18 -0.63
CA ASP A 429 4.89 -11.20 0.45
C ASP A 429 4.95 -11.88 1.82
N GLY A 430 6.07 -11.73 2.53
CA GLY A 430 6.24 -12.27 3.87
C GLY A 430 5.90 -11.29 5.00
N ALA A 431 5.54 -10.05 4.67
CA ALA A 431 5.14 -9.05 5.67
C ALA A 431 3.64 -9.08 5.95
N THR A 432 2.83 -9.19 4.90
CA THR A 432 1.37 -9.28 4.94
C THR A 432 0.95 -10.43 4.02
N THR A 433 1.10 -11.66 4.52
CA THR A 433 0.98 -12.85 3.69
C THR A 433 -0.42 -12.98 3.10
N TYR A 434 -0.49 -13.41 1.85
CA TYR A 434 -1.74 -13.47 1.09
C TYR A 434 -2.82 -14.31 1.77
N PHE A 435 -2.42 -15.40 2.44
CA PHE A 435 -3.37 -16.27 3.10
C PHE A 435 -3.89 -15.69 4.42
N ASN A 436 -3.06 -14.92 5.12
CA ASN A 436 -3.52 -14.12 6.26
C ASN A 436 -4.59 -13.10 5.83
N ALA A 437 -4.36 -12.39 4.73
CA ALA A 437 -5.34 -11.44 4.20
C ALA A 437 -6.66 -12.14 3.84
N LYS A 438 -6.59 -13.28 3.16
CA LYS A 438 -7.74 -14.10 2.80
C LYS A 438 -8.51 -14.59 4.03
N TYR A 439 -7.79 -15.15 5.01
CA TYR A 439 -8.36 -15.63 6.27
C TYR A 439 -9.03 -14.51 7.07
N THR A 440 -8.37 -13.35 7.18
CA THR A 440 -8.93 -12.16 7.86
C THR A 440 -10.27 -11.76 7.26
N MET A 441 -10.36 -11.72 5.93
CA MET A 441 -11.62 -11.36 5.24
C MET A 441 -12.72 -12.41 5.45
N TRP A 442 -12.38 -13.70 5.60
CA TRP A 442 -13.37 -14.70 6.01
C TRP A 442 -13.95 -14.42 7.39
N GLN A 443 -13.14 -13.83 8.30
CA GLN A 443 -13.57 -13.48 9.65
C GLN A 443 -14.30 -12.13 9.73
N VAL A 444 -14.30 -11.32 8.68
CA VAL A 444 -15.11 -10.08 8.61
C VAL A 444 -16.60 -10.43 8.61
N ASP A 445 -17.01 -11.45 7.88
CA ASP A 445 -18.40 -11.91 7.86
C ASP A 445 -18.51 -13.43 8.14
N PRO A 446 -18.44 -13.84 9.42
CA PRO A 446 -18.56 -15.26 9.78
C PRO A 446 -19.91 -15.88 9.40
N SER A 447 -20.94 -15.05 9.17
CA SER A 447 -22.27 -15.53 8.74
C SER A 447 -22.31 -15.96 7.28
N GLY A 448 -21.32 -15.54 6.46
CA GLY A 448 -21.22 -15.80 5.04
C GLY A 448 -22.25 -15.10 4.18
N ARG A 449 -23.06 -14.17 4.73
CA ARG A 449 -24.13 -13.47 3.99
C ARG A 449 -23.59 -12.48 2.97
N MET A 450 -22.36 -11.97 3.18
CA MET A 450 -21.72 -11.00 2.31
C MET A 450 -20.58 -11.61 1.47
N LYS A 451 -20.39 -12.94 1.52
CA LYS A 451 -19.22 -13.61 0.88
C LYS A 451 -19.09 -13.28 -0.60
N ASP A 452 -20.19 -13.12 -1.33
CA ASP A 452 -20.21 -12.85 -2.76
C ASP A 452 -19.80 -11.39 -3.11
N ARG A 453 -19.60 -10.53 -2.09
CA ARG A 453 -19.10 -9.17 -2.24
C ARG A 453 -17.59 -9.05 -1.98
N PHE A 454 -16.91 -10.15 -1.66
CA PHE A 454 -15.46 -10.22 -1.55
C PHE A 454 -14.86 -10.91 -2.78
N GLU A 455 -13.85 -10.29 -3.37
CA GLU A 455 -13.08 -10.82 -4.48
C GLU A 455 -11.60 -10.89 -4.09
N PHE A 456 -10.95 -12.03 -4.34
CA PHE A 456 -9.54 -12.25 -4.00
C PHE A 456 -8.73 -12.48 -5.27
N LYS A 457 -7.62 -11.76 -5.41
CA LYS A 457 -6.67 -11.88 -6.51
C LYS A 457 -5.26 -12.09 -5.99
N GLY A 458 -4.56 -13.04 -6.56
CA GLY A 458 -3.20 -13.36 -6.21
C GLY A 458 -2.24 -13.19 -7.40
N TYR A 459 -1.00 -12.77 -7.10
CA TYR A 459 0.01 -12.43 -8.09
C TYR A 459 1.35 -13.10 -7.76
N ARG A 460 2.13 -13.46 -8.79
CA ARG A 460 3.45 -14.09 -8.64
C ARG A 460 4.54 -13.08 -8.32
N SER A 461 4.30 -12.28 -7.31
CA SER A 461 5.09 -11.14 -6.86
C SER A 461 4.99 -11.00 -5.35
N GLY A 462 5.69 -10.00 -4.76
CA GLY A 462 5.62 -9.69 -3.33
C GLY A 462 4.63 -8.60 -2.97
N HIS A 463 4.94 -7.83 -1.93
CA HIS A 463 4.10 -6.79 -1.32
C HIS A 463 3.64 -5.73 -2.31
N MET A 464 4.59 -5.21 -3.11
CA MET A 464 4.31 -4.32 -4.22
C MET A 464 4.23 -5.13 -5.52
N MET A 465 3.14 -5.93 -5.68
CA MET A 465 2.99 -6.86 -6.80
C MET A 465 3.07 -6.15 -8.16
N TYR A 466 2.73 -4.90 -8.21
CA TYR A 466 2.74 -4.06 -9.40
C TYR A 466 4.16 -3.66 -9.89
N LEU A 467 5.23 -4.04 -9.20
CA LEU A 467 6.61 -3.83 -9.69
C LEU A 467 6.99 -4.84 -10.77
N ARG A 468 6.39 -6.02 -10.80
CA ARG A 468 6.55 -6.97 -11.89
C ARG A 468 5.58 -6.62 -13.02
N ARG A 469 6.10 -6.41 -14.22
CA ARG A 469 5.33 -5.89 -15.36
C ARG A 469 4.06 -6.69 -15.69
N GLU A 470 4.16 -8.02 -15.69
CA GLU A 470 3.02 -8.91 -15.96
C GLU A 470 1.92 -8.74 -14.89
N ASP A 471 2.32 -8.67 -13.62
CA ASP A 471 1.39 -8.50 -12.50
C ASP A 471 0.86 -7.06 -12.41
N LEU A 472 1.63 -6.04 -12.84
CA LEU A 472 1.15 -4.67 -12.98
C LEU A 472 -0.04 -4.60 -13.94
N GLN A 473 0.08 -5.22 -15.11
CA GLN A 473 -1.01 -5.30 -16.08
C GLN A 473 -2.23 -6.01 -15.51
N LYS A 474 -2.03 -7.23 -15.01
CA LYS A 474 -3.10 -8.07 -14.48
C LYS A 474 -3.81 -7.40 -13.30
N ALA A 475 -3.07 -6.80 -12.37
CA ALA A 475 -3.63 -6.15 -11.20
C ALA A 475 -4.46 -4.90 -11.55
N ASN A 476 -4.02 -4.11 -12.52
CA ASN A 476 -4.82 -2.98 -13.03
C ASN A 476 -6.06 -3.43 -13.82
N ASP A 477 -5.97 -4.54 -14.57
CA ASP A 477 -7.13 -5.11 -15.25
C ASP A 477 -8.17 -5.65 -14.26
N ASP A 478 -7.73 -6.24 -13.15
CA ASP A 478 -8.62 -6.66 -12.05
C ASP A 478 -9.31 -5.45 -11.40
N ILE A 479 -8.59 -4.34 -11.11
CA ILE A 479 -9.18 -3.09 -10.61
C ILE A 479 -10.19 -2.52 -11.62
N ARG A 480 -9.84 -2.45 -12.90
CA ARG A 480 -10.71 -1.97 -13.97
C ARG A 480 -12.02 -2.76 -14.03
N SER A 481 -11.90 -4.08 -14.03
CA SER A 481 -13.04 -5.00 -14.03
C SER A 481 -13.91 -4.82 -12.78
N PHE A 482 -13.29 -4.68 -11.61
CA PHE A 482 -13.97 -4.44 -10.35
C PHE A 482 -14.77 -3.12 -10.38
N ILE A 483 -14.15 -2.01 -10.79
CA ILE A 483 -14.81 -0.70 -10.90
C ILE A 483 -15.98 -0.75 -11.90
N LEU A 484 -15.77 -1.32 -13.09
CA LEU A 484 -16.82 -1.40 -14.11
C LEU A 484 -18.02 -2.24 -13.67
N ARG A 485 -17.78 -3.34 -12.98
CA ARG A 485 -18.83 -4.24 -12.48
C ARG A 485 -19.63 -3.64 -11.32
N THR A 486 -18.96 -2.93 -10.41
CA THR A 486 -19.57 -2.39 -9.18
C THR A 486 -20.08 -0.95 -9.34
N THR A 487 -19.78 -0.29 -10.46
CA THR A 487 -20.42 0.98 -10.83
C THR A 487 -21.78 0.70 -11.46
N THR A 488 -22.81 0.61 -10.63
CA THR A 488 -24.19 0.31 -11.09
C THR A 488 -24.88 1.59 -11.56
N LYS A 489 -25.19 1.68 -12.86
CA LYS A 489 -25.95 2.79 -13.41
C LYS A 489 -27.44 2.44 -13.43
N GLY A 490 -28.28 3.27 -12.79
CA GLY A 490 -29.74 3.15 -12.84
C GLY A 490 -30.33 1.89 -12.18
N LYS A 491 -29.53 1.13 -11.43
CA LYS A 491 -30.00 -0.04 -10.69
C LYS A 491 -30.06 0.28 -9.19
N SER A 492 -31.21 -0.01 -8.57
CA SER A 492 -31.30 0.02 -7.10
C SER A 492 -30.58 -1.19 -6.51
N ALA A 493 -29.81 -0.98 -5.46
CA ALA A 493 -29.28 -2.08 -4.65
C ALA A 493 -30.32 -2.42 -3.56
N LYS A 494 -30.50 -3.72 -3.35
CA LYS A 494 -31.38 -4.27 -2.30
C LYS A 494 -30.61 -5.32 -1.53
N TYR A 495 -31.00 -5.52 -0.26
CA TYR A 495 -30.44 -6.59 0.59
C TYR A 495 -31.00 -7.95 0.16
#